data_397a9b269e28df0f9696aed8920a53be
#
_entry.id   397a9b269e28df0f9696aed8920a53be
#
_cell.length_a   1.000
_cell.length_b   1.000
_cell.length_c   1.000
_cell.angle_alpha   90.00
_cell.angle_beta   90.00
_cell.angle_gamma   90.00
#
_symmetry.space_group_name_H-M   'P 1'
#
loop_
_entity.id
_entity.type
_entity.pdbx_description
1 polymer ?
#
loop_
_entity_poly.entity_id
_entity_poly.type
_entity_poly.pdbx_seq_one_letter_code
_entity_poly.pdbx_strand_id
1 'polypeptide(L)'
;MTLNCLFRYPGIYKTGIAVAAVSDQKLYDSAYQERYMGMPDDNSEGYYQGSPINHASKLEGNLLLIHGTADDNVHYQSFEMLVDELIRLNKMFDMFSYPMRTHAIRERENTSLHLRETMARFWIENL
;
A
#
# COMPACT_ATOMS: atom_id res chain seq x y z
N MET A 1 7.32 2.24 0.58
CA MET A 1 7.87 3.63 0.58
C MET A 1 6.76 4.67 0.44
N THR A 2 5.97 4.70 -0.65
CA THR A 2 4.92 5.70 -0.94
C THR A 2 3.99 6.00 0.24
N LEU A 3 3.41 4.97 0.86
CA LEU A 3 2.50 5.13 2.01
C LEU A 3 3.17 5.85 3.18
N ASN A 4 4.39 5.44 3.55
CA ASN A 4 5.13 6.10 4.63
C ASN A 4 5.47 7.57 4.31
N CYS A 5 5.81 7.88 3.05
CA CYS A 5 6.03 9.27 2.64
C CYS A 5 4.76 10.10 2.79
N LEU A 6 3.64 9.59 2.24
CA LEU A 6 2.37 10.32 2.23
C LEU A 6 1.78 10.50 3.63
N PHE A 7 1.86 9.47 4.48
CA PHE A 7 1.28 9.52 5.83
C PHE A 7 2.16 10.25 6.85
N ARG A 8 3.49 10.15 6.73
CA ARG A 8 4.40 10.73 7.75
C ARG A 8 4.84 12.15 7.45
N TYR A 9 4.69 12.58 6.19
CA TYR A 9 5.12 13.92 5.74
C TYR A 9 3.98 14.65 5.02
N PRO A 10 2.82 14.87 5.71
CA PRO A 10 1.73 15.63 5.15
C PRO A 10 2.21 17.05 4.78
N GLY A 11 1.70 17.58 3.70
CA GLY A 11 2.14 18.88 3.18
C GLY A 11 3.37 18.87 2.27
N ILE A 12 4.23 17.81 2.33
CA ILE A 12 5.33 17.62 1.38
C ILE A 12 4.85 16.80 0.18
N TYR A 13 4.24 15.64 0.45
CA TYR A 13 3.73 14.74 -0.59
C TYR A 13 2.22 14.90 -0.70
N LYS A 14 1.75 15.44 -1.84
CA LYS A 14 0.33 15.73 -2.07
C LYS A 14 -0.43 14.58 -2.70
N THR A 15 0.26 13.73 -3.45
CA THR A 15 -0.34 12.64 -4.20
C THR A 15 0.55 11.41 -4.15
N GLY A 16 -0.04 10.24 -3.99
CA GLY A 16 0.69 8.98 -3.97
C GLY A 16 -0.09 7.82 -4.59
N ILE A 17 0.62 6.96 -5.31
CA ILE A 17 0.09 5.69 -5.82
C ILE A 17 0.87 4.55 -5.16
N ALA A 18 0.16 3.65 -4.50
CA ALA A 18 0.75 2.48 -3.86
C ALA A 18 0.23 1.20 -4.50
N VAL A 19 1.12 0.48 -5.19
CA VAL A 19 0.81 -0.76 -5.90
C VAL A 19 1.39 -1.92 -5.11
N ALA A 20 0.58 -2.91 -4.77
CA ALA A 20 0.96 -4.12 -4.03
C ALA A 20 1.79 -3.80 -2.77
N ALA A 21 1.34 -2.82 -1.99
CA ALA A 21 2.12 -2.27 -0.89
C ALA A 21 1.97 -3.11 0.40
N VAL A 22 3.08 -3.29 1.10
CA VAL A 22 3.08 -3.78 2.48
C VAL A 22 2.56 -2.66 3.39
N SER A 23 1.42 -2.88 4.04
CA SER A 23 0.79 -1.92 4.97
C SER A 23 1.23 -2.13 6.42
N ASP A 24 1.50 -3.38 6.80
CA ASP A 24 2.02 -3.78 8.10
C ASP A 24 3.25 -4.67 7.90
N GLN A 25 4.38 -4.32 8.51
CA GLN A 25 5.63 -5.05 8.38
C GLN A 25 5.56 -6.47 8.96
N LYS A 26 4.64 -6.74 9.88
CA LYS A 26 4.40 -8.07 10.45
C LYS A 26 3.68 -9.02 9.49
N LEU A 27 3.07 -8.50 8.45
CA LEU A 27 2.32 -9.28 7.45
C LEU A 27 3.16 -9.63 6.21
N TYR A 28 4.44 -9.28 6.19
CA TYR A 28 5.32 -9.66 5.10
C TYR A 28 6.18 -10.87 5.47
N ASP A 29 6.81 -11.49 4.45
CA ASP A 29 7.63 -12.69 4.58
C ASP A 29 8.66 -12.56 5.71
N SER A 30 8.59 -13.46 6.71
CA SER A 30 9.45 -13.45 7.88
C SER A 30 10.93 -13.62 7.53
N ALA A 31 11.24 -14.46 6.54
CA ALA A 31 12.61 -14.67 6.09
C ALA A 31 13.26 -13.38 5.54
N TYR A 32 12.45 -12.47 4.98
CA TYR A 32 12.91 -11.16 4.54
C TYR A 32 12.92 -10.14 5.69
N GLN A 33 11.80 -10.00 6.38
CA GLN A 33 11.64 -8.95 7.41
C GLN A 33 12.55 -9.16 8.61
N GLU A 34 12.61 -10.37 9.13
CA GLU A 34 13.44 -10.68 10.30
C GLU A 34 14.94 -10.56 10.01
N ARG A 35 15.34 -10.81 8.77
CA ARG A 35 16.72 -10.60 8.32
C ARG A 35 17.17 -9.14 8.46
N TYR A 36 16.28 -8.19 8.21
CA TYR A 36 16.62 -6.76 8.18
C TYR A 36 16.14 -6.00 9.41
N MET A 37 15.10 -6.47 10.08
CA MET A 37 14.47 -5.79 11.21
C MET A 37 14.62 -6.54 12.55
N GLY A 38 15.15 -7.79 12.52
CA GLY A 38 15.15 -8.68 13.68
C GLY A 38 13.76 -9.26 13.95
N MET A 39 13.63 -9.98 15.06
CA MET A 39 12.34 -10.53 15.48
C MET A 39 11.38 -9.41 15.87
N PRO A 40 10.05 -9.55 15.60
CA PRO A 40 9.07 -8.55 16.00
C PRO A 40 9.08 -8.22 17.49
N ASP A 41 9.31 -9.22 18.36
CA ASP A 41 9.36 -9.03 19.80
C ASP A 41 10.62 -8.27 20.25
N ASP A 42 11.73 -8.42 19.55
CA ASP A 42 13.00 -7.74 19.86
C ASP A 42 13.05 -6.30 19.31
N ASN A 43 12.24 -5.98 18.29
CA ASN A 43 12.20 -4.68 17.63
C ASN A 43 10.77 -4.19 17.38
N SER A 44 9.94 -4.26 18.37
CA SER A 44 8.52 -3.89 18.26
C SER A 44 8.31 -2.44 17.80
N GLU A 45 9.14 -1.52 18.25
CA GLU A 45 9.11 -0.11 17.83
C GLU A 45 9.47 0.05 16.33
N GLY A 46 10.49 -0.65 15.85
CA GLY A 46 10.87 -0.62 14.43
C GLY A 46 9.74 -1.14 13.53
N TYR A 47 9.09 -2.23 13.92
CA TYR A 47 7.91 -2.77 13.21
C TYR A 47 6.74 -1.79 13.24
N TYR A 48 6.46 -1.17 14.38
CA TYR A 48 5.41 -0.16 14.50
C TYR A 48 5.68 1.05 13.61
N GLN A 49 6.87 1.63 13.70
CA GLN A 49 7.25 2.82 12.94
C GLN A 49 7.38 2.53 11.43
N GLY A 50 7.80 1.33 11.06
CA GLY A 50 7.92 0.90 9.67
C GLY A 50 6.59 0.60 8.98
N SER A 51 5.53 0.32 9.75
CA SER A 51 4.21 -0.08 9.23
C SER A 51 3.35 1.12 8.89
N PRO A 52 3.07 1.40 7.59
CA PRO A 52 2.29 2.57 7.19
C PRO A 52 0.91 2.65 7.84
N ILE A 53 0.26 1.52 8.08
CA ILE A 53 -1.09 1.47 8.66
C ILE A 53 -1.17 2.24 9.99
N ASN A 54 -0.11 2.24 10.80
CA ASN A 54 -0.05 2.94 12.08
C ASN A 54 0.00 4.47 11.93
N HIS A 55 0.23 4.97 10.74
CA HIS A 55 0.30 6.39 10.43
C HIS A 55 -0.84 6.87 9.50
N ALA A 56 -1.79 5.99 9.17
CA ALA A 56 -2.88 6.25 8.23
C ALA A 56 -3.74 7.47 8.62
N SER A 57 -3.86 7.76 9.93
CA SER A 57 -4.59 8.93 10.45
C SER A 57 -4.05 10.27 9.93
N LYS A 58 -2.79 10.30 9.50
CA LYS A 58 -2.12 11.52 9.00
C LYS A 58 -2.28 11.73 7.50
N LEU A 59 -3.05 10.88 6.79
CA LEU A 59 -3.32 11.09 5.36
C LEU A 59 -4.04 12.42 5.14
N GLU A 60 -3.43 13.31 4.37
CA GLU A 60 -3.99 14.60 3.94
C GLU A 60 -4.01 14.75 2.41
N GLY A 61 -3.21 13.97 1.70
CA GLY A 61 -3.10 14.01 0.24
C GLY A 61 -4.00 13.01 -0.47
N ASN A 62 -3.90 13.01 -1.80
CA ASN A 62 -4.61 12.08 -2.66
C ASN A 62 -3.87 10.73 -2.70
N LEU A 63 -4.57 9.64 -2.42
CA LEU A 63 -4.02 8.29 -2.39
C LEU A 63 -4.78 7.38 -3.34
N LEU A 64 -4.07 6.68 -4.22
CA LEU A 64 -4.59 5.54 -4.97
C LEU A 64 -3.91 4.26 -4.49
N LEU A 65 -4.72 3.32 -4.03
CA LEU A 65 -4.29 1.97 -3.64
C LEU A 65 -4.62 0.98 -4.76
N ILE A 66 -3.64 0.19 -5.19
CA ILE A 66 -3.82 -0.84 -6.23
C ILE A 66 -3.27 -2.17 -5.72
N HIS A 67 -4.05 -3.26 -5.90
CA HIS A 67 -3.60 -4.60 -5.50
C HIS A 67 -4.22 -5.69 -6.37
N GLY A 68 -3.46 -6.78 -6.60
CA GLY A 68 -3.97 -8.00 -7.22
C GLY A 68 -4.61 -8.92 -6.19
N THR A 69 -5.83 -9.40 -6.44
CA THR A 69 -6.53 -10.25 -5.45
C THR A 69 -5.93 -11.64 -5.26
N ALA A 70 -5.07 -12.08 -6.19
CA ALA A 70 -4.34 -13.35 -6.10
C ALA A 70 -2.85 -13.14 -5.82
N ASP A 71 -2.49 -12.04 -5.16
CA ASP A 71 -1.11 -11.73 -4.77
C ASP A 71 -0.63 -12.72 -3.69
N ASP A 72 0.35 -13.54 -4.05
CA ASP A 72 0.96 -14.56 -3.21
C ASP A 72 2.28 -14.12 -2.56
N ASN A 73 2.71 -12.90 -2.82
CA ASN A 73 3.90 -12.27 -2.24
C ASN A 73 3.50 -11.31 -1.10
N VAL A 74 2.81 -10.23 -1.44
CA VAL A 74 2.17 -9.35 -0.46
C VAL A 74 0.68 -9.69 -0.44
N HIS A 75 0.27 -10.51 0.51
CA HIS A 75 -1.10 -11.01 0.58
C HIS A 75 -2.13 -9.89 0.55
N TYR A 76 -3.23 -10.12 -0.18
CA TYR A 76 -4.32 -9.16 -0.34
C TYR A 76 -4.89 -8.68 1.00
N GLN A 77 -4.78 -9.47 2.06
CA GLN A 77 -5.12 -9.09 3.42
C GLN A 77 -4.43 -7.78 3.86
N SER A 78 -3.18 -7.55 3.46
CA SER A 78 -2.44 -6.33 3.78
C SER A 78 -3.13 -5.08 3.18
N PHE A 79 -3.69 -5.22 1.99
CA PHE A 79 -4.49 -4.18 1.33
C PHE A 79 -5.83 -3.96 2.05
N GLU A 80 -6.57 -5.04 2.32
CA GLU A 80 -7.88 -4.94 3.00
C GLU A 80 -7.77 -4.30 4.38
N MET A 81 -6.77 -4.66 5.18
CA MET A 81 -6.54 -4.07 6.50
C MET A 81 -6.26 -2.57 6.42
N LEU A 82 -5.49 -2.11 5.45
CA LEU A 82 -5.23 -0.68 5.26
C LEU A 82 -6.50 0.06 4.81
N VAL A 83 -7.26 -0.53 3.89
CA VAL A 83 -8.55 0.03 3.42
C VAL A 83 -9.52 0.18 4.59
N ASP A 84 -9.69 -0.86 5.40
CA ASP A 84 -10.55 -0.83 6.59
C ASP A 84 -10.13 0.26 7.58
N GLU A 85 -8.84 0.38 7.86
CA GLU A 85 -8.31 1.42 8.75
C GLU A 85 -8.56 2.84 8.21
N LEU A 86 -8.34 3.07 6.91
CA LEU A 86 -8.63 4.37 6.29
C LEU A 86 -10.12 4.72 6.35
N ILE A 87 -11.01 3.74 6.14
CA ILE A 87 -12.46 3.91 6.30
C ILE A 87 -12.80 4.23 7.76
N ARG A 88 -12.26 3.48 8.72
CA ARG A 88 -12.47 3.71 10.15
C ARG A 88 -12.05 5.14 10.58
N LEU A 89 -11.00 5.66 9.96
CA LEU A 89 -10.48 7.01 10.19
C LEU A 89 -11.18 8.08 9.36
N ASN A 90 -12.20 7.72 8.58
CA ASN A 90 -12.91 8.60 7.65
C ASN A 90 -11.98 9.35 6.69
N LYS A 91 -10.94 8.67 6.19
CA LYS A 91 -10.02 9.21 5.18
C LYS A 91 -10.52 8.89 3.78
N MET A 92 -10.46 9.88 2.89
CA MET A 92 -10.82 9.69 1.47
C MET A 92 -9.62 9.19 0.69
N PHE A 93 -9.84 8.22 -0.17
CA PHE A 93 -8.83 7.62 -1.03
C PHE A 93 -9.49 6.92 -2.21
N ASP A 94 -8.74 6.65 -3.25
CA ASP A 94 -9.15 5.81 -4.38
C ASP A 94 -8.52 4.43 -4.27
N MET A 95 -9.20 3.41 -4.78
CA MET A 95 -8.68 2.05 -4.82
C MET A 95 -9.05 1.31 -6.09
N PHE A 96 -8.17 0.42 -6.54
CA PHE A 96 -8.45 -0.49 -7.64
C PHE A 96 -7.92 -1.90 -7.34
N SER A 97 -8.82 -2.87 -7.28
CA SER A 97 -8.48 -4.30 -7.13
C SER A 97 -8.47 -4.98 -8.47
N TYR A 98 -7.36 -5.64 -8.80
CA TYR A 98 -7.21 -6.45 -10.01
C TYR A 98 -7.58 -7.90 -9.72
N PRO A 99 -8.79 -8.37 -10.15
CA PRO A 99 -9.25 -9.72 -9.87
C PRO A 99 -8.32 -10.76 -10.48
N MET A 100 -7.94 -11.77 -9.70
CA MET A 100 -7.13 -12.91 -10.16
C MET A 100 -5.75 -12.54 -10.76
N ARG A 101 -5.21 -11.36 -10.44
CA ARG A 101 -3.84 -10.97 -10.77
C ARG A 101 -2.94 -11.15 -9.57
N THR A 102 -1.72 -11.59 -9.82
CA THR A 102 -0.69 -11.80 -8.80
C THR A 102 0.05 -10.50 -8.49
N HIS A 103 1.16 -10.57 -7.77
CA HIS A 103 1.94 -9.42 -7.32
C HIS A 103 2.37 -8.46 -8.44
N ALA A 104 2.70 -9.00 -9.60
CA ALA A 104 3.19 -8.19 -10.72
C ALA A 104 2.07 -7.46 -11.50
N ILE A 105 0.80 -7.85 -11.32
CA ILE A 105 -0.38 -7.28 -11.98
C ILE A 105 -0.16 -7.15 -13.50
N ARG A 106 0.21 -8.25 -14.16
CA ARG A 106 0.54 -8.27 -15.60
C ARG A 106 -0.12 -9.41 -16.38
N GLU A 107 -0.72 -10.36 -15.69
CA GLU A 107 -1.35 -11.52 -16.28
C GLU A 107 -2.56 -11.12 -17.11
N ARG A 108 -2.84 -11.88 -18.16
CA ARG A 108 -3.93 -11.68 -19.11
C ARG A 108 -3.75 -10.44 -19.99
N GLU A 109 -4.49 -10.44 -21.06
CA GLU A 109 -4.47 -9.36 -22.06
C GLU A 109 -4.85 -8.01 -21.44
N ASN A 110 -4.21 -6.95 -21.89
CA ASN A 110 -4.43 -5.55 -21.52
C ASN A 110 -4.19 -5.18 -20.02
N THR A 111 -3.90 -6.12 -19.14
CA THR A 111 -3.74 -5.81 -17.70
C THR A 111 -2.67 -4.75 -17.45
N SER A 112 -1.50 -4.89 -18.07
CA SER A 112 -0.40 -3.92 -17.90
C SER A 112 -0.72 -2.54 -18.48
N LEU A 113 -1.46 -2.50 -19.59
CA LEU A 113 -1.90 -1.25 -20.20
C LEU A 113 -2.92 -0.54 -19.30
N HIS A 114 -3.95 -1.27 -18.89
CA HIS A 114 -4.99 -0.75 -17.99
C HIS A 114 -4.41 -0.23 -16.66
N LEU A 115 -3.45 -0.95 -16.07
CA LEU A 115 -2.76 -0.50 -14.86
C LEU A 115 -2.06 0.85 -15.07
N ARG A 116 -1.30 0.97 -16.16
CA ARG A 116 -0.57 2.22 -16.48
C ARG A 116 -1.50 3.38 -16.77
N GLU A 117 -2.58 3.14 -17.50
CA GLU A 117 -3.59 4.17 -17.82
C GLU A 117 -4.32 4.62 -16.55
N THR A 118 -4.67 3.67 -15.64
CA THR A 118 -5.27 3.99 -14.34
C THR A 118 -4.35 4.88 -13.51
N MET A 119 -3.07 4.54 -13.43
CA MET A 119 -2.08 5.34 -12.70
C MET A 119 -1.87 6.71 -13.35
N ALA A 120 -1.74 6.77 -14.68
CA ALA A 120 -1.55 8.02 -15.41
C ALA A 120 -2.74 8.97 -15.25
N ARG A 121 -3.97 8.44 -15.37
CA ARG A 121 -5.18 9.23 -15.14
C ARG A 121 -5.22 9.81 -13.73
N PHE A 122 -4.94 8.99 -12.71
CA PHE A 122 -4.91 9.46 -11.32
C PHE A 122 -3.89 10.59 -11.11
N TRP A 123 -2.69 10.47 -11.70
CA TRP A 123 -1.68 11.54 -11.65
C TRP A 123 -2.17 12.83 -12.30
N ILE A 124 -2.77 12.76 -13.49
CA ILE A 124 -3.26 13.93 -14.22
C ILE A 124 -4.36 14.67 -13.44
N GLU A 125 -5.23 13.91 -12.78
CA GLU A 125 -6.37 14.46 -12.05
C GLU A 125 -5.99 15.05 -10.68
N ASN A 126 -4.84 14.65 -10.10
CA ASN A 126 -4.50 14.93 -8.70
C ASN A 126 -3.14 15.63 -8.47
N LEU A 127 -2.47 16.07 -9.52
CA LEU A 127 -1.22 16.85 -9.41
C LEU A 127 -1.43 18.36 -9.37
#